data_7c1ee4a237c66502bb82cbb49e9af2f2
#
_entry.id   7c1ee4a237c66502bb82cbb49e9af2f2
#
_cell.length_a   1.000
_cell.length_b   1.000
_cell.length_c   1.000
_cell.angle_alpha   90.00
_cell.angle_beta   90.00
_cell.angle_gamma   90.00
#
_symmetry.space_group_name_H-M   'P 1'
#
loop_
_entity.id
_entity.type
_entity.pdbx_description
1 polymer ?
#
loop_
_entity_poly.entity_id
_entity_poly.type
_entity_poly.pdbx_seq_one_letter_code
_entity_poly.pdbx_strand_id
1 'polypeptide(L)'
;MTTPESFALLMARTDVVNLFKNLKFVIIDELHTFFDSKRGHLLSLNVARLRSIKPFQVIGLSATLKNTNLAKKYISNNKNTKLVSTHSKVAPEITILNSGNRIPWSGHSPRYALSEIYSEILKFKSSILFVNTRAQAEILFESLWAMNNKNKKIAIHHGSLEKELRKKVEKEIVEGHVECVVATSSLDLGLDWGNIDLVMQIGAPKGVARLVQRIGRANHTINTPSRAILVPTNCFEYVECIAAKECVELNFLEDEIYSEGSLDVLAQHIAVSYTHLTLPTKA
;
A
#
# COMPACT_ATOMS: atom_id res chain seq x y z
N MET A 1 -0.08 -11.15 14.33
CA MET A 1 0.21 -9.95 13.53
C MET A 1 0.08 -8.74 14.42
N THR A 2 1.00 -7.74 14.29
CA THR A 2 1.02 -6.53 15.14
C THR A 2 1.56 -5.33 14.35
N THR A 3 1.30 -4.10 14.80
CA THR A 3 1.89 -2.88 14.24
C THR A 3 3.17 -2.51 15.00
N PRO A 4 4.05 -1.65 14.44
CA PRO A 4 5.23 -1.17 15.18
C PRO A 4 4.91 -0.53 16.52
N GLU A 5 3.80 0.21 16.61
CA GLU A 5 3.34 0.86 17.83
C GLU A 5 2.87 -0.17 18.86
N SER A 6 2.06 -1.14 18.46
CA SER A 6 1.63 -2.23 19.35
C SER A 6 2.80 -3.11 19.77
N PHE A 7 3.79 -3.32 18.88
CA PHE A 7 5.01 -4.04 19.21
C PHE A 7 5.82 -3.27 20.28
N ALA A 8 5.93 -1.94 20.18
CA ALA A 8 6.57 -1.13 21.21
C ALA A 8 5.89 -1.27 22.58
N LEU A 9 4.55 -1.32 22.62
CA LEU A 9 3.79 -1.58 23.85
C LEU A 9 4.08 -2.98 24.42
N LEU A 10 4.15 -3.99 23.56
CA LEU A 10 4.55 -5.35 24.00
C LEU A 10 5.96 -5.39 24.58
N MET A 11 6.89 -4.63 23.97
CA MET A 11 8.27 -4.53 24.47
C MET A 11 8.40 -3.78 25.80
N ALA A 12 7.43 -2.95 26.16
CA ALA A 12 7.38 -2.23 27.43
C ALA A 12 6.82 -3.06 28.61
N ARG A 13 6.30 -4.27 28.35
CA ARG A 13 5.72 -5.14 29.39
C ARG A 13 6.80 -5.72 30.31
N THR A 14 6.45 -5.93 31.57
CA THR A 14 7.34 -6.58 32.56
C THR A 14 7.60 -8.06 32.26
N ASP A 15 6.64 -8.74 31.60
CA ASP A 15 6.71 -10.16 31.24
C ASP A 15 7.27 -10.41 29.81
N VAL A 16 7.92 -9.42 29.21
CA VAL A 16 8.41 -9.45 27.81
C VAL A 16 9.28 -10.67 27.51
N VAL A 17 10.13 -11.09 28.47
CA VAL A 17 11.03 -12.26 28.32
C VAL A 17 10.20 -13.54 28.16
N ASN A 18 9.15 -13.70 28.97
CA ASN A 18 8.26 -14.86 28.91
C ASN A 18 7.40 -14.83 27.65
N LEU A 19 6.92 -13.66 27.24
CA LEU A 19 6.10 -13.46 26.06
C LEU A 19 6.83 -13.94 24.80
N PHE A 20 8.12 -13.62 24.67
CA PHE A 20 8.91 -13.95 23.48
C PHE A 20 9.82 -15.18 23.63
N LYS A 21 9.70 -15.94 24.72
CA LYS A 21 10.59 -17.10 24.98
C LYS A 21 10.67 -18.13 23.85
N ASN A 22 9.60 -18.32 23.09
CA ASN A 22 9.51 -19.29 21.99
C ASN A 22 9.64 -18.63 20.60
N LEU A 23 9.95 -17.34 20.53
CA LEU A 23 10.08 -16.62 19.26
C LEU A 23 11.25 -17.19 18.44
N LYS A 24 11.00 -17.53 17.18
CA LYS A 24 12.01 -18.00 16.23
C LYS A 24 12.19 -17.02 15.05
N PHE A 25 11.12 -16.37 14.65
CA PHE A 25 11.10 -15.52 13.47
C PHE A 25 10.35 -14.21 13.75
N VAL A 26 10.85 -13.11 13.18
CA VAL A 26 10.13 -11.82 13.06
C VAL A 26 9.99 -11.55 11.58
N ILE A 27 8.75 -11.44 11.10
CA ILE A 27 8.45 -11.13 9.71
C ILE A 27 8.03 -9.66 9.64
N ILE A 28 8.75 -8.88 8.83
CA ILE A 28 8.44 -7.47 8.56
C ILE A 28 7.86 -7.41 7.15
N ASP A 29 6.56 -7.17 7.08
CA ASP A 29 5.86 -7.02 5.80
C ASP A 29 5.97 -5.58 5.30
N GLU A 30 5.93 -5.39 3.97
CA GLU A 30 6.08 -4.09 3.30
C GLU A 30 7.31 -3.30 3.79
N LEU A 31 8.44 -3.99 3.86
CA LEU A 31 9.69 -3.51 4.44
C LEU A 31 10.11 -2.11 3.95
N HIS A 32 9.89 -1.83 2.64
CA HIS A 32 10.23 -0.55 2.02
C HIS A 32 9.54 0.67 2.67
N THR A 33 8.37 0.48 3.30
CA THR A 33 7.62 1.57 3.95
C THR A 33 8.27 2.07 5.25
N PHE A 34 9.28 1.35 5.74
CA PHE A 34 9.94 1.65 7.02
C PHE A 34 11.27 2.39 6.88
N PHE A 35 11.87 2.49 5.68
CA PHE A 35 13.23 3.03 5.53
C PHE A 35 13.34 4.51 5.88
N ASP A 36 12.35 5.32 5.52
CA ASP A 36 12.31 6.76 5.78
C ASP A 36 11.09 7.16 6.62
N SER A 37 10.90 6.47 7.74
CA SER A 37 9.76 6.77 8.59
C SER A 37 10.10 6.64 10.08
N LYS A 38 9.52 7.52 10.90
CA LYS A 38 9.62 7.42 12.36
C LYS A 38 9.11 6.08 12.89
N ARG A 39 8.11 5.50 12.22
CA ARG A 39 7.60 4.15 12.51
C ARG A 39 8.67 3.08 12.27
N GLY A 40 9.45 3.23 11.21
CA GLY A 40 10.56 2.34 10.91
C GLY A 40 11.69 2.46 11.93
N HIS A 41 12.03 3.66 12.36
CA HIS A 41 13.01 3.86 13.44
C HIS A 41 12.54 3.24 14.76
N LEU A 42 11.26 3.41 15.13
CA LEU A 42 10.68 2.77 16.30
C LEU A 42 10.73 1.23 16.19
N LEU A 43 10.39 0.69 15.02
CA LEU A 43 10.47 -0.75 14.75
C LEU A 43 11.90 -1.26 14.90
N SER A 44 12.88 -0.59 14.30
CA SER A 44 14.30 -0.94 14.35
C SER A 44 14.82 -0.97 15.80
N LEU A 45 14.50 0.04 16.62
CA LEU A 45 14.89 0.10 18.05
C LEU A 45 14.29 -1.08 18.84
N ASN A 46 13.00 -1.38 18.63
CA ASN A 46 12.34 -2.49 19.32
C ASN A 46 12.86 -3.86 18.87
N VAL A 47 13.17 -4.03 17.58
CA VAL A 47 13.80 -5.26 17.06
C VAL A 47 15.21 -5.42 17.63
N ALA A 48 15.99 -4.35 17.73
CA ALA A 48 17.32 -4.38 18.35
C ALA A 48 17.23 -4.78 19.85
N ARG A 49 16.29 -4.19 20.59
CA ARG A 49 16.02 -4.53 21.98
C ARG A 49 15.55 -6.00 22.14
N LEU A 50 14.68 -6.48 21.26
CA LEU A 50 14.25 -7.87 21.29
C LEU A 50 15.41 -8.84 21.04
N ARG A 51 16.35 -8.49 20.15
CA ARG A 51 17.58 -9.28 19.90
C ARG A 51 18.48 -9.40 21.13
N SER A 52 18.49 -8.38 22.02
CA SER A 52 19.26 -8.49 23.28
C SER A 52 18.62 -9.45 24.29
N ILE A 53 17.33 -9.72 24.17
CA ILE A 53 16.60 -10.67 25.02
C ILE A 53 16.78 -12.10 24.50
N LYS A 54 16.66 -12.28 23.17
CA LYS A 54 16.70 -13.61 22.53
C LYS A 54 17.15 -13.51 21.08
N PRO A 55 17.96 -14.50 20.58
CA PRO A 55 18.27 -14.61 19.17
C PRO A 55 17.04 -15.09 18.38
N PHE A 56 16.81 -14.49 17.20
CA PHE A 56 15.77 -14.87 16.24
C PHE A 56 16.18 -14.44 14.83
N GLN A 57 15.55 -15.02 13.83
CA GLN A 57 15.74 -14.65 12.43
C GLN A 57 14.74 -13.54 12.05
N VAL A 58 15.20 -12.54 11.30
CA VAL A 58 14.33 -11.52 10.71
C VAL A 58 14.14 -11.81 9.23
N ILE A 59 12.91 -11.76 8.77
CA ILE A 59 12.52 -11.92 7.37
C ILE A 59 11.81 -10.64 6.93
N GLY A 60 12.36 -9.94 5.95
CA GLY A 60 11.71 -8.79 5.34
C GLY A 60 11.02 -9.19 4.03
N LEU A 61 9.78 -8.78 3.87
CA LEU A 61 8.99 -8.96 2.66
C LEU A 61 8.74 -7.59 2.02
N SER A 62 8.88 -7.52 0.70
CA SER A 62 8.55 -6.31 -0.05
C SER A 62 8.27 -6.65 -1.51
N ALA A 63 7.22 -6.06 -2.07
CA ALA A 63 6.90 -6.22 -3.48
C ALA A 63 7.77 -5.32 -4.38
N THR A 64 8.20 -4.16 -3.86
CA THR A 64 8.92 -3.13 -4.59
C THR A 64 10.17 -2.73 -3.81
N LEU A 65 11.34 -3.15 -4.26
CA LEU A 65 12.64 -2.79 -3.68
C LEU A 65 13.62 -2.47 -4.81
N LYS A 66 14.10 -1.22 -4.86
CA LYS A 66 15.19 -0.81 -5.74
C LYS A 66 16.54 -1.07 -5.08
N ASN A 67 16.69 -0.66 -3.83
CA ASN A 67 17.95 -0.77 -3.09
C ASN A 67 17.97 -1.96 -2.13
N THR A 68 18.31 -3.13 -2.66
CA THR A 68 18.40 -4.37 -1.86
C THR A 68 19.49 -4.32 -0.77
N ASN A 69 20.54 -3.51 -0.95
CA ASN A 69 21.58 -3.34 0.08
C ASN A 69 21.05 -2.56 1.28
N LEU A 70 20.23 -1.55 1.05
CA LEU A 70 19.54 -0.81 2.10
C LEU A 70 18.62 -1.73 2.91
N ALA A 71 17.82 -2.54 2.23
CA ALA A 71 16.95 -3.52 2.86
C ALA A 71 17.74 -4.52 3.74
N LYS A 72 18.86 -5.04 3.23
CA LYS A 72 19.73 -5.93 4.00
C LYS A 72 20.28 -5.23 5.24
N LYS A 73 20.76 -3.99 5.12
CA LYS A 73 21.28 -3.19 6.22
C LYS A 73 20.22 -2.89 7.27
N TYR A 74 18.99 -2.59 6.86
CA TYR A 74 17.87 -2.35 7.75
C TYR A 74 17.51 -3.59 8.58
N ILE A 75 17.48 -4.77 7.96
CA ILE A 75 17.17 -6.04 8.64
C ILE A 75 18.29 -6.45 9.60
N SER A 76 19.55 -6.34 9.18
CA SER A 76 20.69 -6.78 9.96
C SER A 76 21.98 -6.13 9.48
N ASN A 77 22.80 -5.69 10.43
CA ASN A 77 24.18 -5.25 10.13
C ASN A 77 25.12 -6.41 9.76
N ASN A 78 24.67 -7.65 9.86
CA ASN A 78 25.47 -8.83 9.50
C ASN A 78 25.50 -9.05 7.99
N LYS A 79 26.67 -9.39 7.45
CA LYS A 79 26.89 -9.69 6.04
C LYS A 79 26.15 -10.94 5.53
N ASN A 80 25.47 -11.69 6.42
CA ASN A 80 24.82 -12.97 6.10
C ASN A 80 23.34 -12.85 5.70
N THR A 81 22.84 -11.65 5.42
CA THR A 81 21.47 -11.49 4.94
C THR A 81 21.35 -11.97 3.50
N LYS A 82 20.54 -13.02 3.29
CA LYS A 82 20.27 -13.56 1.95
C LYS A 82 19.11 -12.83 1.31
N LEU A 83 19.20 -12.53 0.02
CA LEU A 83 18.13 -12.04 -0.81
C LEU A 83 17.52 -13.20 -1.60
N VAL A 84 16.20 -13.33 -1.52
CA VAL A 84 15.42 -14.19 -2.41
C VAL A 84 14.52 -13.29 -3.21
N SER A 85 14.68 -13.26 -4.52
CA SER A 85 13.85 -12.47 -5.42
C SER A 85 13.12 -13.39 -6.40
N THR A 86 11.84 -13.12 -6.60
CA THR A 86 11.02 -13.72 -7.64
C THR A 86 10.65 -12.59 -8.61
N HIS A 87 10.91 -12.78 -9.89
CA HIS A 87 10.48 -11.81 -10.90
C HIS A 87 9.20 -12.32 -11.56
N SER A 88 8.19 -11.46 -11.63
CA SER A 88 7.09 -11.71 -12.55
C SER A 88 7.63 -11.69 -13.98
N LYS A 89 7.35 -12.73 -14.74
CA LYS A 89 7.81 -12.83 -16.14
C LYS A 89 6.97 -11.97 -17.10
N VAL A 90 5.83 -11.48 -16.66
CA VAL A 90 4.88 -10.76 -17.51
C VAL A 90 4.80 -9.31 -17.07
N ALA A 91 5.19 -8.40 -17.97
CA ALA A 91 5.06 -6.97 -17.72
C ALA A 91 3.58 -6.56 -17.68
N PRO A 92 3.20 -5.58 -16.83
CA PRO A 92 1.83 -5.09 -16.78
C PRO A 92 1.46 -4.34 -18.09
N GLU A 93 0.21 -4.47 -18.50
CA GLU A 93 -0.37 -3.72 -19.61
C GLU A 93 -0.95 -2.41 -19.08
N ILE A 94 -0.27 -1.28 -19.36
CA ILE A 94 -0.70 0.04 -18.89
C ILE A 94 -1.13 0.88 -20.09
N THR A 95 -2.35 1.40 -20.02
CA THR A 95 -2.89 2.32 -21.02
C THR A 95 -3.31 3.63 -20.36
N ILE A 96 -3.28 4.74 -21.11
CA ILE A 96 -3.87 6.00 -20.69
C ILE A 96 -5.23 6.08 -21.36
N LEU A 97 -6.27 6.40 -20.57
CA LEU A 97 -7.64 6.48 -21.11
C LEU A 97 -7.70 7.56 -22.19
N ASN A 98 -8.12 7.12 -23.37
CA ASN A 98 -8.40 8.04 -24.47
C ASN A 98 -9.88 8.43 -24.40
N SER A 99 -10.15 9.69 -24.05
CA SER A 99 -11.49 10.26 -24.11
C SER A 99 -11.65 11.06 -25.39
N GLY A 100 -12.84 10.98 -26.01
CA GLY A 100 -13.19 11.86 -27.12
C GLY A 100 -13.32 13.33 -26.72
N ASN A 101 -13.37 13.62 -25.43
CA ASN A 101 -13.49 14.96 -24.90
C ASN A 101 -12.10 15.56 -24.58
N ARG A 102 -11.99 16.88 -24.65
CA ARG A 102 -10.77 17.59 -24.32
C ARG A 102 -10.48 17.49 -22.83
N ILE A 103 -9.25 17.11 -22.49
CA ILE A 103 -8.75 17.15 -21.11
C ILE A 103 -8.72 18.60 -20.61
N PRO A 104 -9.30 18.93 -19.44
CA PRO A 104 -9.26 20.28 -18.89
C PRO A 104 -7.85 20.69 -18.49
N TRP A 105 -7.57 21.99 -18.50
CA TRP A 105 -6.28 22.52 -18.06
C TRP A 105 -6.05 22.34 -16.55
N SER A 106 -7.11 22.42 -15.75
CA SER A 106 -7.04 22.37 -14.30
C SER A 106 -8.23 21.58 -13.74
N GLY A 107 -8.14 21.24 -12.46
CA GLY A 107 -9.15 20.46 -11.76
C GLY A 107 -8.66 19.05 -11.40
N HIS A 108 -9.41 18.37 -10.54
CA HIS A 108 -9.08 17.05 -10.04
C HIS A 108 -10.24 16.05 -10.19
N SER A 109 -11.19 16.37 -11.06
CA SER A 109 -12.34 15.51 -11.32
C SER A 109 -12.30 14.97 -12.75
N PRO A 110 -12.52 13.67 -12.98
CA PRO A 110 -12.51 13.07 -14.30
C PRO A 110 -13.84 13.25 -15.05
N ARG A 111 -14.58 14.36 -14.79
CA ARG A 111 -15.94 14.58 -15.36
C ARG A 111 -15.98 14.48 -16.88
N TYR A 112 -14.90 14.91 -17.54
CA TYR A 112 -14.80 14.88 -19.00
C TYR A 112 -14.76 13.45 -19.58
N ALA A 113 -14.39 12.47 -18.78
CA ALA A 113 -14.18 11.07 -19.19
C ALA A 113 -15.06 10.07 -18.44
N LEU A 114 -16.13 10.51 -17.76
CA LEU A 114 -16.98 9.63 -16.95
C LEU A 114 -17.66 8.55 -17.77
N SER A 115 -18.11 8.86 -18.99
CA SER A 115 -18.73 7.90 -19.90
C SER A 115 -17.76 6.80 -20.32
N GLU A 116 -16.53 7.17 -20.62
CA GLU A 116 -15.47 6.26 -21.01
C GLU A 116 -15.01 5.40 -19.82
N ILE A 117 -14.85 6.00 -18.62
CA ILE A 117 -14.57 5.26 -17.38
C ILE A 117 -15.65 4.20 -17.16
N TYR A 118 -16.92 4.59 -17.24
CA TYR A 118 -18.02 3.66 -17.02
C TYR A 118 -18.05 2.57 -18.11
N SER A 119 -17.78 2.92 -19.36
CA SER A 119 -17.68 1.96 -20.47
C SER A 119 -16.56 0.95 -20.25
N GLU A 120 -15.40 1.38 -19.74
CA GLU A 120 -14.31 0.46 -19.39
C GLU A 120 -14.70 -0.47 -18.23
N ILE A 121 -15.34 0.04 -17.17
CA ILE A 121 -15.83 -0.77 -16.04
C ILE A 121 -16.80 -1.88 -16.55
N LEU A 122 -17.63 -1.59 -17.54
CA LEU A 122 -18.59 -2.57 -18.07
C LEU A 122 -17.93 -3.72 -18.84
N LYS A 123 -16.71 -3.56 -19.35
CA LYS A 123 -15.99 -4.60 -20.09
C LYS A 123 -15.43 -5.70 -19.20
N PHE A 124 -15.29 -5.43 -17.90
CA PHE A 124 -14.64 -6.32 -16.93
C PHE A 124 -15.64 -6.78 -15.87
N LYS A 125 -15.39 -7.96 -15.32
CA LYS A 125 -16.22 -8.51 -14.25
C LYS A 125 -15.96 -7.76 -12.94
N SER A 126 -14.69 -7.47 -12.64
CA SER A 126 -14.27 -6.82 -11.41
C SER A 126 -13.24 -5.72 -11.68
N SER A 127 -13.39 -4.57 -11.02
CA SER A 127 -12.52 -3.42 -11.22
C SER A 127 -12.29 -2.63 -9.92
N ILE A 128 -11.09 -2.09 -9.76
CA ILE A 128 -10.77 -1.13 -8.69
C ILE A 128 -10.37 0.19 -9.32
N LEU A 129 -11.02 1.28 -8.87
CA LEU A 129 -10.72 2.65 -9.25
C LEU A 129 -10.02 3.34 -8.09
N PHE A 130 -8.72 3.53 -8.20
CA PHE A 130 -7.96 4.27 -7.20
C PHE A 130 -8.02 5.77 -7.46
N VAL A 131 -8.31 6.53 -6.42
CA VAL A 131 -8.29 7.99 -6.40
C VAL A 131 -7.32 8.50 -5.34
N ASN A 132 -6.91 9.77 -5.45
CA ASN A 132 -5.90 10.33 -4.56
C ASN A 132 -6.44 10.89 -3.25
N THR A 133 -7.72 11.28 -3.21
CA THR A 133 -8.36 11.86 -2.03
C THR A 133 -9.72 11.25 -1.75
N ARG A 134 -10.17 11.37 -0.49
CA ARG A 134 -11.50 10.94 -0.08
C ARG A 134 -12.60 11.66 -0.84
N ALA A 135 -12.50 12.99 -0.97
CA ALA A 135 -13.48 13.78 -1.71
C ALA A 135 -13.62 13.33 -3.18
N GLN A 136 -12.49 13.01 -3.83
CA GLN A 136 -12.52 12.43 -5.18
C GLN A 136 -13.25 11.07 -5.21
N ALA A 137 -13.06 10.24 -4.15
CA ALA A 137 -13.75 8.95 -4.09
C ALA A 137 -15.26 9.12 -4.00
N GLU A 138 -15.72 10.00 -3.13
CA GLU A 138 -17.14 10.29 -2.93
C GLU A 138 -17.78 10.86 -4.21
N ILE A 139 -17.17 11.89 -4.82
CA ILE A 139 -17.68 12.51 -6.05
C ILE A 139 -17.70 11.52 -7.22
N LEU A 140 -16.64 10.72 -7.39
CA LEU A 140 -16.57 9.72 -8.46
C LEU A 140 -17.62 8.63 -8.26
N PHE A 141 -17.76 8.14 -7.01
CA PHE A 141 -18.77 7.14 -6.67
C PHE A 141 -20.18 7.65 -6.98
N GLU A 142 -20.55 8.84 -6.53
CA GLU A 142 -21.86 9.45 -6.83
C GLU A 142 -22.10 9.59 -8.33
N SER A 143 -21.09 10.06 -9.08
CA SER A 143 -21.19 10.23 -10.52
C SER A 143 -21.40 8.90 -11.25
N LEU A 144 -20.66 7.87 -10.87
CA LEU A 144 -20.82 6.52 -11.44
C LEU A 144 -22.15 5.88 -11.04
N TRP A 145 -22.58 6.11 -9.79
CA TRP A 145 -23.87 5.62 -9.31
C TRP A 145 -25.04 6.23 -10.09
N ALA A 146 -25.01 7.54 -10.35
CA ALA A 146 -26.01 8.24 -11.13
C ALA A 146 -26.08 7.75 -12.60
N MET A 147 -24.95 7.30 -13.17
CA MET A 147 -24.87 6.77 -14.54
C MET A 147 -25.13 5.27 -14.62
N ASN A 148 -25.32 4.58 -13.50
CA ASN A 148 -25.35 3.12 -13.42
C ASN A 148 -26.63 2.48 -13.97
N ASN A 149 -26.82 2.59 -15.27
CA ASN A 149 -27.98 2.05 -15.98
C ASN A 149 -27.94 0.51 -16.18
N LYS A 150 -26.78 -0.12 -15.94
CA LYS A 150 -26.57 -1.57 -16.04
C LYS A 150 -26.61 -2.28 -14.67
N ASN A 151 -26.98 -1.57 -13.60
CA ASN A 151 -27.05 -2.09 -12.24
C ASN A 151 -25.76 -2.79 -11.77
N LYS A 152 -24.59 -2.29 -12.20
CA LYS A 152 -23.30 -2.75 -11.67
C LYS A 152 -23.24 -2.54 -10.16
N LYS A 153 -22.74 -3.52 -9.44
CA LYS A 153 -22.55 -3.41 -7.97
C LYS A 153 -21.32 -2.60 -7.66
N ILE A 154 -21.49 -1.30 -7.47
CA ILE A 154 -20.42 -0.34 -7.20
C ILE A 154 -20.36 -0.07 -5.70
N ALA A 155 -19.15 -0.11 -5.12
CA ALA A 155 -18.90 0.23 -3.72
C ALA A 155 -17.85 1.34 -3.60
N ILE A 156 -17.79 1.97 -2.43
CA ILE A 156 -16.77 2.95 -2.08
C ILE A 156 -15.98 2.46 -0.86
N HIS A 157 -14.66 2.71 -0.84
CA HIS A 157 -13.80 2.35 0.28
C HIS A 157 -12.74 3.41 0.55
N HIS A 158 -12.80 4.04 1.74
CA HIS A 158 -11.79 4.98 2.22
C HIS A 158 -11.69 4.99 3.75
N GLY A 159 -10.59 5.52 4.28
CA GLY A 159 -10.27 5.46 5.71
C GLY A 159 -11.26 6.17 6.65
N SER A 160 -12.14 7.04 6.14
CA SER A 160 -13.14 7.77 6.96
C SER A 160 -14.50 7.07 7.04
N LEU A 161 -14.69 5.96 6.32
CA LEU A 161 -15.88 5.12 6.53
C LEU A 161 -15.80 4.46 7.90
N GLU A 162 -16.97 4.21 8.49
CA GLU A 162 -17.06 3.43 9.72
C GLU A 162 -16.39 2.06 9.58
N LYS A 163 -15.75 1.62 10.64
CA LYS A 163 -14.97 0.37 10.63
C LYS A 163 -15.78 -0.85 10.21
N GLU A 164 -17.05 -0.91 10.64
CA GLU A 164 -17.96 -2.01 10.31
C GLU A 164 -18.34 -2.00 8.83
N LEU A 165 -18.63 -0.81 8.29
CA LEU A 165 -18.94 -0.65 6.87
C LEU A 165 -17.75 -1.02 6.00
N ARG A 166 -16.52 -0.61 6.37
CA ARG A 166 -15.30 -1.00 5.66
C ARG A 166 -15.14 -2.51 5.60
N LYS A 167 -15.26 -3.19 6.75
CA LYS A 167 -15.18 -4.65 6.82
C LYS A 167 -16.25 -5.34 5.98
N LYS A 168 -17.47 -4.78 5.95
CA LYS A 168 -18.55 -5.30 5.11
C LYS A 168 -18.19 -5.20 3.62
N VAL A 169 -17.73 -4.03 3.18
CA VAL A 169 -17.28 -3.83 1.78
C VAL A 169 -16.12 -4.76 1.44
N GLU A 170 -15.13 -4.88 2.32
CA GLU A 170 -14.00 -5.78 2.17
C GLU A 170 -14.45 -7.23 1.97
N LYS A 171 -15.39 -7.69 2.80
CA LYS A 171 -15.97 -9.04 2.70
C LYS A 171 -16.71 -9.25 1.38
N GLU A 172 -17.58 -8.31 1.00
CA GLU A 172 -18.35 -8.36 -0.23
C GLU A 172 -17.48 -8.38 -1.50
N ILE A 173 -16.30 -7.72 -1.44
CA ILE A 173 -15.32 -7.77 -2.53
C ILE A 173 -14.68 -9.17 -2.62
N VAL A 174 -14.21 -9.71 -1.50
CA VAL A 174 -13.58 -11.04 -1.44
C VAL A 174 -14.55 -12.13 -1.90
N GLU A 175 -15.83 -12.00 -1.56
CA GLU A 175 -16.90 -12.92 -1.99
C GLU A 175 -17.33 -12.70 -3.46
N GLY A 176 -16.79 -11.69 -4.14
CA GLY A 176 -17.09 -11.38 -5.53
C GLY A 176 -18.50 -10.80 -5.76
N HIS A 177 -19.11 -10.29 -4.70
CA HIS A 177 -20.43 -9.65 -4.77
C HIS A 177 -20.35 -8.19 -5.25
N VAL A 178 -19.21 -7.53 -5.09
CA VAL A 178 -18.95 -6.19 -5.61
C VAL A 178 -18.16 -6.29 -6.91
N GLU A 179 -18.61 -5.58 -7.93
CA GLU A 179 -18.04 -5.62 -9.28
C GLU A 179 -17.13 -4.41 -9.58
N CYS A 180 -17.31 -3.31 -8.85
CA CYS A 180 -16.49 -2.12 -8.98
C CYS A 180 -16.31 -1.45 -7.63
N VAL A 181 -15.07 -1.07 -7.29
CA VAL A 181 -14.77 -0.35 -6.05
C VAL A 181 -14.04 0.95 -6.35
N VAL A 182 -14.57 2.05 -5.85
CA VAL A 182 -13.86 3.34 -5.84
C VAL A 182 -13.13 3.46 -4.51
N ALA A 183 -11.80 3.54 -4.53
CA ALA A 183 -10.98 3.48 -3.33
C ALA A 183 -9.88 4.53 -3.28
N THR A 184 -9.50 4.91 -2.08
CA THR A 184 -8.25 5.62 -1.81
C THR A 184 -7.13 4.62 -1.50
N SER A 185 -6.00 5.09 -0.95
CA SER A 185 -4.90 4.22 -0.50
C SER A 185 -5.28 3.18 0.56
N SER A 186 -6.52 3.19 1.04
CA SER A 186 -7.00 2.19 2.01
C SER A 186 -7.02 0.75 1.48
N LEU A 187 -6.96 0.58 0.16
CA LEU A 187 -6.88 -0.71 -0.52
C LEU A 187 -5.51 -0.98 -1.18
N ASP A 188 -4.52 -0.11 -0.96
CA ASP A 188 -3.17 -0.32 -1.49
C ASP A 188 -2.53 -1.57 -0.88
N LEU A 189 -2.85 -1.90 0.38
CA LEU A 189 -2.19 -2.92 1.19
C LEU A 189 -3.20 -3.87 1.90
N GLY A 190 -2.77 -5.09 2.16
CA GLY A 190 -3.26 -5.91 3.26
C GLY A 190 -4.39 -6.90 2.99
N LEU A 191 -4.97 -6.99 1.81
CA LEU A 191 -6.02 -7.96 1.53
C LEU A 191 -5.78 -8.67 0.19
N ASP A 192 -6.06 -9.96 0.17
CA ASP A 192 -6.18 -10.72 -1.07
C ASP A 192 -7.60 -10.52 -1.61
N TRP A 193 -7.71 -9.66 -2.61
CA TRP A 193 -8.99 -9.21 -3.18
C TRP A 193 -9.59 -10.21 -4.18
N GLY A 194 -9.02 -11.41 -4.31
CA GLY A 194 -9.42 -12.34 -5.35
C GLY A 194 -9.05 -11.84 -6.76
N ASN A 195 -9.78 -12.27 -7.75
CA ASN A 195 -9.49 -11.93 -9.15
C ASN A 195 -10.06 -10.55 -9.49
N ILE A 196 -9.23 -9.52 -9.44
CA ILE A 196 -9.52 -8.20 -10.01
C ILE A 196 -9.04 -8.19 -11.45
N ASP A 197 -9.92 -7.86 -12.40
CA ASP A 197 -9.60 -7.89 -13.83
C ASP A 197 -8.96 -6.57 -14.29
N LEU A 198 -9.36 -5.44 -13.68
CA LEU A 198 -8.92 -4.10 -14.08
C LEU A 198 -8.61 -3.22 -12.88
N VAL A 199 -7.48 -2.55 -12.94
CA VAL A 199 -7.15 -1.42 -12.07
C VAL A 199 -7.21 -0.12 -12.85
N MET A 200 -7.92 0.88 -12.34
CA MET A 200 -7.89 2.24 -12.90
C MET A 200 -7.29 3.19 -11.88
N GLN A 201 -6.36 4.01 -12.30
CA GLN A 201 -5.81 5.10 -11.51
C GLN A 201 -6.39 6.43 -11.99
N ILE A 202 -7.22 7.06 -11.17
CA ILE A 202 -7.85 8.36 -11.46
C ILE A 202 -6.98 9.47 -10.87
N GLY A 203 -6.54 10.37 -11.74
CA GLY A 203 -5.47 11.32 -11.41
C GLY A 203 -4.09 10.72 -11.51
N ALA A 204 -3.05 11.56 -11.48
CA ALA A 204 -1.68 11.10 -11.51
C ALA A 204 -1.35 10.23 -10.27
N PRO A 205 -0.59 9.14 -10.45
CA PRO A 205 -0.16 8.31 -9.32
C PRO A 205 0.82 9.08 -8.44
N LYS A 206 0.70 8.91 -7.13
CA LYS A 206 1.64 9.49 -6.16
C LYS A 206 2.88 8.60 -6.00
N GLY A 207 3.61 8.40 -7.08
CA GLY A 207 4.81 7.58 -7.16
C GLY A 207 4.63 6.29 -7.96
N VAL A 208 5.73 5.89 -8.64
CA VAL A 208 5.76 4.71 -9.52
C VAL A 208 5.66 3.41 -8.71
N ALA A 209 6.34 3.33 -7.57
CA ALA A 209 6.28 2.16 -6.69
C ALA A 209 4.84 1.88 -6.23
N ARG A 210 4.08 2.94 -5.86
CA ARG A 210 2.67 2.81 -5.50
C ARG A 210 1.80 2.38 -6.68
N LEU A 211 2.06 2.93 -7.86
CA LEU A 211 1.36 2.51 -9.07
C LEU A 211 1.55 1.03 -9.33
N VAL A 212 2.79 0.53 -9.26
CA VAL A 212 3.12 -0.90 -9.42
C VAL A 212 2.39 -1.76 -8.39
N GLN A 213 2.34 -1.33 -7.12
CA GLN A 213 1.60 -2.02 -6.06
C GLN A 213 0.09 -2.11 -6.36
N ARG A 214 -0.51 -1.01 -6.86
CA ARG A 214 -1.92 -0.97 -7.27
C ARG A 214 -2.19 -1.88 -8.46
N ILE A 215 -1.34 -1.81 -9.49
CA ILE A 215 -1.42 -2.68 -10.67
C ILE A 215 -1.31 -4.15 -10.27
N GLY A 216 -0.46 -4.47 -9.30
CA GLY A 216 -0.31 -5.81 -8.75
C GLY A 216 -1.56 -6.35 -8.04
N ARG A 217 -2.62 -5.55 -7.85
CA ARG A 217 -3.94 -6.01 -7.39
C ARG A 217 -4.76 -6.65 -8.52
N ALA A 218 -4.42 -6.37 -9.78
CA ALA A 218 -5.06 -7.00 -10.92
C ALA A 218 -4.36 -8.31 -11.27
N ASN A 219 -5.16 -9.33 -11.64
CA ASN A 219 -4.72 -10.63 -12.16
C ASN A 219 -3.62 -11.33 -11.33
N HIS A 220 -4.02 -12.01 -10.26
CA HIS A 220 -3.12 -12.88 -9.47
C HIS A 220 -2.69 -14.18 -10.19
N THR A 221 -3.05 -14.37 -11.46
CA THR A 221 -2.61 -15.54 -12.24
C THR A 221 -1.23 -15.30 -12.82
N ILE A 222 -0.34 -16.26 -12.61
CA ILE A 222 1.11 -16.16 -12.92
C ILE A 222 1.40 -15.88 -14.41
N ASN A 223 0.46 -16.11 -15.31
CA ASN A 223 0.68 -16.08 -16.76
C ASN A 223 -0.09 -15.00 -17.52
N THR A 224 -0.88 -14.16 -16.86
CA THR A 224 -1.64 -13.08 -17.51
C THR A 224 -1.13 -11.71 -17.07
N PRO A 225 -0.98 -10.74 -17.99
CA PRO A 225 -0.55 -9.40 -17.60
C PRO A 225 -1.62 -8.72 -16.73
N SER A 226 -1.18 -8.05 -15.68
CA SER A 226 -2.03 -7.14 -14.92
C SER A 226 -2.43 -5.97 -15.80
N ARG A 227 -3.73 -5.61 -15.84
CA ARG A 227 -4.24 -4.50 -16.66
C ARG A 227 -4.49 -3.27 -15.83
N ALA A 228 -3.96 -2.14 -16.30
CA ALA A 228 -4.17 -0.85 -15.67
C ALA A 228 -4.51 0.24 -16.69
N ILE A 229 -5.43 1.13 -16.30
CA ILE A 229 -5.78 2.32 -17.06
C ILE A 229 -5.51 3.54 -16.20
N LEU A 230 -4.69 4.46 -16.72
CA LEU A 230 -4.44 5.76 -16.10
C LEU A 230 -5.44 6.77 -16.67
N VAL A 231 -6.10 7.51 -15.80
CA VAL A 231 -7.12 8.50 -16.16
C VAL A 231 -6.69 9.86 -15.60
N PRO A 232 -5.97 10.68 -16.37
CA PRO A 232 -5.59 12.02 -15.92
C PRO A 232 -6.82 12.89 -15.73
N THR A 233 -6.82 13.77 -14.73
CA THR A 233 -7.95 14.69 -14.49
C THR A 233 -7.71 16.08 -15.08
N ASN A 234 -6.48 16.38 -15.48
CA ASN A 234 -6.09 17.62 -16.15
C ASN A 234 -4.84 17.40 -17.03
N CYS A 235 -4.47 18.44 -17.81
CA CYS A 235 -3.34 18.35 -18.74
C CYS A 235 -1.98 18.11 -18.07
N PHE A 236 -1.76 18.60 -16.85
CA PHE A 236 -0.51 18.37 -16.14
C PHE A 236 -0.42 16.91 -15.68
N GLU A 237 -1.50 16.37 -15.11
CA GLU A 237 -1.56 14.97 -14.71
C GLU A 237 -1.44 14.00 -15.92
N TYR A 238 -1.80 14.47 -17.14
CA TYR A 238 -1.58 13.67 -18.35
C TYR A 238 -0.10 13.43 -18.60
N VAL A 239 0.74 14.46 -18.45
CA VAL A 239 2.20 14.33 -18.58
C VAL A 239 2.76 13.42 -17.48
N GLU A 240 2.29 13.58 -16.23
CA GLU A 240 2.68 12.73 -15.12
C GLU A 240 2.28 11.26 -15.34
N CYS A 241 1.11 11.01 -15.94
CA CYS A 241 0.67 9.65 -16.30
C CYS A 241 1.55 9.03 -17.38
N ILE A 242 1.98 9.81 -18.39
CA ILE A 242 2.94 9.34 -19.42
C ILE A 242 4.25 8.95 -18.75
N ALA A 243 4.83 9.84 -17.96
CA ALA A 243 6.08 9.59 -17.26
C ALA A 243 6.00 8.36 -16.33
N ALA A 244 4.90 8.23 -15.57
CA ALA A 244 4.69 7.08 -14.70
C ALA A 244 4.60 5.76 -15.48
N LYS A 245 3.90 5.76 -16.63
CA LYS A 245 3.82 4.60 -17.53
C LYS A 245 5.21 4.21 -18.03
N GLU A 246 5.97 5.16 -18.58
CA GLU A 246 7.34 4.93 -19.08
C GLU A 246 8.26 4.40 -17.97
N CYS A 247 8.18 4.95 -16.76
CA CYS A 247 8.94 4.46 -15.60
C CYS A 247 8.63 2.99 -15.28
N VAL A 248 7.36 2.59 -15.33
CA VAL A 248 6.99 1.18 -15.09
C VAL A 248 7.51 0.28 -16.21
N GLU A 249 7.37 0.68 -17.48
CA GLU A 249 7.86 -0.06 -18.64
C GLU A 249 9.40 -0.25 -18.61
N LEU A 250 10.12 0.76 -18.11
CA LEU A 250 11.57 0.74 -17.92
C LEU A 250 12.02 0.09 -16.59
N ASN A 251 11.10 -0.40 -15.77
CA ASN A 251 11.35 -0.87 -14.40
C ASN A 251 12.11 0.16 -13.54
N PHE A 252 11.85 1.44 -13.77
CA PHE A 252 12.43 2.53 -13.02
C PHE A 252 11.54 2.87 -11.82
N LEU A 253 11.99 2.52 -10.62
CA LEU A 253 11.36 2.89 -9.37
C LEU A 253 12.10 4.08 -8.75
N GLU A 254 11.38 4.84 -7.91
CA GLU A 254 11.99 5.90 -7.12
C GLU A 254 13.07 5.33 -6.20
N ASP A 255 14.10 6.13 -5.91
CA ASP A 255 15.10 5.76 -4.93
C ASP A 255 14.49 5.78 -3.53
N GLU A 256 14.69 4.68 -2.78
CA GLU A 256 14.34 4.67 -1.36
C GLU A 256 15.29 5.62 -0.64
N ILE A 257 14.72 6.60 0.03
CA ILE A 257 15.45 7.52 0.89
C ILE A 257 15.61 6.82 2.24
N TYR A 258 16.82 6.81 2.75
CA TYR A 258 17.11 6.37 4.12
C TYR A 258 17.39 7.61 4.94
N SER A 259 16.52 7.90 5.90
CA SER A 259 16.81 8.92 6.89
C SER A 259 17.66 8.33 8.02
N GLU A 260 18.68 9.06 8.45
CA GLU A 260 19.40 8.75 9.69
C GLU A 260 18.43 8.78 10.88
N GLY A 261 18.67 7.95 11.89
CA GLY A 261 17.75 7.72 13.01
C GLY A 261 17.25 9.01 13.67
N SER A 262 15.94 9.14 13.82
CA SER A 262 15.32 10.30 14.45
C SER A 262 15.60 10.33 15.95
N LEU A 263 16.29 11.38 16.45
CA LEU A 263 16.65 11.52 17.85
C LEU A 263 15.42 11.63 18.77
N ASP A 264 14.32 12.20 18.29
CA ASP A 264 13.05 12.27 19.02
C ASP A 264 12.45 10.88 19.26
N VAL A 265 12.51 9.98 18.27
CA VAL A 265 12.08 8.58 18.43
C VAL A 265 12.98 7.84 19.42
N LEU A 266 14.29 8.06 19.36
CA LEU A 266 15.23 7.48 20.33
C LEU A 266 14.95 7.98 21.74
N ALA A 267 14.79 9.28 21.93
CA ALA A 267 14.48 9.88 23.23
C ALA A 267 13.16 9.33 23.80
N GLN A 268 12.12 9.24 22.98
CA GLN A 268 10.84 8.65 23.37
C GLN A 268 11.01 7.18 23.75
N HIS A 269 11.76 6.40 22.97
CA HIS A 269 12.01 4.98 23.25
C HIS A 269 12.73 4.78 24.58
N ILE A 270 13.75 5.61 24.90
CA ILE A 270 14.46 5.58 26.17
C ILE A 270 13.52 5.95 27.31
N ALA A 271 12.75 7.04 27.19
CA ALA A 271 11.82 7.48 28.23
C ALA A 271 10.77 6.41 28.55
N VAL A 272 10.13 5.82 27.53
CA VAL A 272 9.15 4.75 27.69
C VAL A 272 9.78 3.52 28.32
N SER A 273 10.96 3.11 27.87
CA SER A 273 11.66 1.96 28.43
C SER A 273 12.04 2.17 29.90
N TYR A 274 12.50 3.38 30.27
CA TYR A 274 12.84 3.72 31.63
C TYR A 274 11.61 3.73 32.55
N THR A 275 10.53 4.41 32.17
CA THR A 275 9.33 4.54 32.99
C THR A 275 8.64 3.22 33.27
N HIS A 276 8.59 2.32 32.27
CA HIS A 276 7.96 1.01 32.43
C HIS A 276 8.82 -0.06 33.13
N LEU A 277 10.15 0.10 33.12
CA LEU A 277 11.07 -0.86 33.74
C LEU A 277 11.48 -0.50 35.15
N THR A 278 11.44 0.79 35.51
CA THR A 278 12.03 1.28 36.77
C THR A 278 11.01 1.82 37.76
N LEU A 279 9.81 2.21 37.36
CA LEU A 279 8.78 2.61 38.29
C LEU A 279 8.17 1.37 38.96
N PRO A 280 8.26 1.26 40.32
CA PRO A 280 7.52 0.22 41.01
C PRO A 280 6.04 0.46 40.77
N THR A 281 5.35 -0.54 40.20
CA THR A 281 3.90 -0.59 40.23
C THR A 281 3.49 -0.53 41.71
N LYS A 282 3.01 0.65 42.16
CA LYS A 282 2.31 0.70 43.42
C LYS A 282 1.11 -0.23 43.32
N ALA A 283 1.18 -1.25 44.15
CA ALA A 283 0.07 -2.16 44.39
C ALA A 283 -1.16 -1.42 44.90
#